data_a1026554eebe2567dd230b7770d81ad7
#
_entry.id   a1026554eebe2567dd230b7770d81ad7
#
_cell.length_a   1.000
_cell.length_b   1.000
_cell.length_c   1.000
_cell.angle_alpha   90.00
_cell.angle_beta   90.00
_cell.angle_gamma   90.00
#
_symmetry.space_group_name_H-M   'P 1'
#
loop_
_entity.id
_entity.type
_entity.pdbx_description
1 polymer ?
#
loop_
_entity_poly.entity_id
_entity_poly.type
_entity_poly.pdbx_seq_one_letter_code
_entity_poly.pdbx_strand_id
1 'polypeptide(L)'
;MKIEDFFNQQNVIELSFFNFENAITAAYFARENLEIVKVNDNFRKFFPVLGNVSNALFPDVLTQLGVSAEQVEQFVRDINDKGWVLIPKVPINIDGNEKIYSLLSTRTRNDSFSYLNGVQGQFVDRTEEWALRREREELMEQKIRDRELIEEKTVQLENLATRLAKYLSPQIYQSIFSDE
;
A
#
# COMPACT_ATOMS: atom_id res chain seq x y z
N MET A 1 -14.79 37.98 -5.91
CA MET A 1 -13.68 37.39 -6.65
C MET A 1 -14.30 36.58 -7.78
N LYS A 2 -14.07 36.95 -9.04
CA LYS A 2 -14.61 36.20 -10.17
C LYS A 2 -13.79 34.92 -10.35
N ILE A 3 -14.41 33.86 -10.88
CA ILE A 3 -13.73 32.57 -11.14
C ILE A 3 -12.51 32.78 -12.06
N GLU A 4 -12.59 33.73 -12.99
CA GLU A 4 -11.50 34.11 -13.91
C GLU A 4 -10.27 34.67 -13.18
N ASP A 5 -10.46 35.41 -12.08
CA ASP A 5 -9.36 35.96 -11.27
C ASP A 5 -8.64 34.85 -10.50
N PHE A 6 -9.33 33.73 -10.20
CA PHE A 6 -8.77 32.58 -9.48
C PHE A 6 -7.79 31.78 -10.36
N PHE A 7 -8.02 31.74 -11.66
CA PHE A 7 -7.21 31.01 -12.63
C PHE A 7 -6.16 31.84 -13.36
N ASN A 8 -5.81 33.03 -12.83
CA ASN A 8 -4.65 33.72 -13.39
C ASN A 8 -3.38 32.92 -13.08
N GLN A 9 -2.34 33.09 -13.91
CA GLN A 9 -1.12 32.28 -13.86
C GLN A 9 -0.45 32.28 -12.48
N GLN A 10 -0.42 33.43 -11.80
CA GLN A 10 0.20 33.55 -10.48
C GLN A 10 -0.60 32.78 -9.41
N ASN A 11 -1.92 32.92 -9.40
CA ASN A 11 -2.78 32.22 -8.45
C ASN A 11 -2.75 30.70 -8.64
N VAL A 12 -2.63 30.23 -9.89
CA VAL A 12 -2.48 28.79 -10.20
C VAL A 12 -1.16 28.25 -9.65
N ILE A 13 -0.07 29.00 -9.78
CA ILE A 13 1.23 28.60 -9.24
C ILE A 13 1.18 28.56 -7.71
N GLU A 14 0.63 29.60 -7.07
CA GLU A 14 0.48 29.67 -5.62
C GLU A 14 -0.40 28.54 -5.07
N LEU A 15 -1.52 28.25 -5.74
CA LEU A 15 -2.41 27.14 -5.36
C LEU A 15 -1.73 25.78 -5.52
N SER A 16 -0.99 25.58 -6.61
CA SER A 16 -0.24 24.34 -6.84
C SER A 16 0.85 24.13 -5.79
N PHE A 17 1.56 25.19 -5.44
CA PHE A 17 2.56 25.16 -4.37
C PHE A 17 1.90 24.89 -3.01
N PHE A 18 0.80 25.56 -2.71
CA PHE A 18 0.02 25.32 -1.48
C PHE A 18 -0.44 23.87 -1.38
N ASN A 19 -1.00 23.31 -2.44
CA ASN A 19 -1.43 21.92 -2.48
C ASN A 19 -0.27 20.94 -2.29
N PHE A 20 0.88 21.21 -2.89
CA PHE A 20 2.08 20.42 -2.70
C PHE A 20 2.56 20.42 -1.25
N GLU A 21 2.69 21.60 -0.64
CA GLU A 21 3.19 21.73 0.75
C GLU A 21 2.21 21.15 1.77
N ASN A 22 0.90 21.26 1.53
CA ASN A 22 -0.14 20.79 2.45
C ASN A 22 -0.67 19.38 2.11
N ALA A 23 -0.08 18.69 1.13
CA ALA A 23 -0.47 17.30 0.84
C ALA A 23 -0.23 16.41 2.06
N ILE A 24 -1.21 15.55 2.37
CA ILE A 24 -1.11 14.56 3.47
C ILE A 24 -0.09 13.46 3.16
N THR A 25 0.32 13.34 1.91
CA THR A 25 1.31 12.39 1.41
C THR A 25 2.72 12.99 1.45
N ALA A 26 3.75 12.16 1.49
CA ALA A 26 5.12 12.60 1.32
C ALA A 26 5.39 12.87 -0.16
N ALA A 27 5.39 14.14 -0.56
CA ALA A 27 5.52 14.54 -1.95
C ALA A 27 6.92 15.09 -2.28
N TYR A 28 7.37 14.82 -3.51
CA TYR A 28 8.62 15.36 -4.04
C TYR A 28 8.45 15.85 -5.48
N PHE A 29 9.31 16.79 -5.85
CA PHE A 29 9.50 17.22 -7.22
C PHE A 29 11.00 17.14 -7.56
N ALA A 30 11.31 16.50 -8.68
CA ALA A 30 12.65 16.33 -9.21
C ALA A 30 12.74 16.85 -10.66
N ARG A 31 13.93 17.23 -11.08
CA ARG A 31 14.23 17.57 -12.49
C ARG A 31 14.09 16.33 -13.38
N GLU A 32 14.20 16.51 -14.69
CA GLU A 32 14.17 15.41 -15.66
C GLU A 32 15.27 14.36 -15.44
N ASN A 33 16.41 14.77 -14.87
CA ASN A 33 17.51 13.90 -14.49
C ASN A 33 17.31 13.20 -13.11
N LEU A 34 16.12 13.33 -12.53
CA LEU A 34 15.75 12.78 -11.20
C LEU A 34 16.44 13.44 -10.00
N GLU A 35 17.07 14.60 -10.18
CA GLU A 35 17.63 15.40 -9.09
C GLU A 35 16.49 16.11 -8.35
N ILE A 36 16.38 15.87 -7.03
CA ILE A 36 15.31 16.45 -6.19
C ILE A 36 15.50 17.96 -6.08
N VAL A 37 14.46 18.68 -6.46
CA VAL A 37 14.37 20.14 -6.32
C VAL A 37 13.68 20.51 -5.01
N LYS A 38 12.59 19.82 -4.71
CA LYS A 38 11.73 20.15 -3.57
C LYS A 38 11.06 18.91 -3.00
N VAL A 39 10.91 18.90 -1.68
CA VAL A 39 10.06 17.97 -0.94
C VAL A 39 9.15 18.76 -0.02
N ASN A 40 7.95 18.23 0.26
CA ASN A 40 7.03 18.85 1.21
C ASN A 40 7.37 18.48 2.67
N ASP A 41 6.67 19.09 3.61
CA ASP A 41 6.91 18.85 5.04
C ASP A 41 6.61 17.41 5.45
N ASN A 42 5.60 16.79 4.84
CA ASN A 42 5.28 15.40 5.14
C ASN A 42 6.35 14.42 4.65
N PHE A 43 7.04 14.72 3.57
CA PHE A 43 8.21 13.92 3.16
C PHE A 43 9.27 13.87 4.26
N ARG A 44 9.58 15.00 4.89
CA ARG A 44 10.55 15.08 6.00
C ARG A 44 10.03 14.35 7.25
N LYS A 45 8.73 14.41 7.52
CA LYS A 45 8.11 13.71 8.66
C LYS A 45 8.07 12.19 8.46
N PHE A 46 7.83 11.74 7.22
CA PHE A 46 7.79 10.32 6.89
C PHE A 46 9.19 9.70 6.90
N PHE A 47 10.19 10.46 6.47
CA PHE A 47 11.56 9.98 6.27
C PHE A 47 12.60 10.86 6.99
N PRO A 48 12.53 10.98 8.32
CA PRO A 48 13.44 11.85 9.08
C PRO A 48 14.90 11.42 8.95
N VAL A 49 15.17 10.15 8.67
CA VAL A 49 16.51 9.60 8.49
C VAL A 49 17.26 10.18 7.30
N LEU A 50 16.54 10.69 6.29
CA LEU A 50 17.17 11.21 5.08
C LEU A 50 17.80 12.59 5.23
N GLY A 51 17.39 13.37 6.24
CA GLY A 51 17.86 14.75 6.41
C GLY A 51 17.50 15.65 5.21
N ASN A 52 18.47 16.42 4.72
CA ASN A 52 18.27 17.29 3.56
C ASN A 52 18.57 16.53 2.27
N VAL A 53 17.54 16.32 1.47
CA VAL A 53 17.61 15.61 0.17
C VAL A 53 17.66 16.55 -1.04
N SER A 54 17.77 17.87 -0.84
CA SER A 54 17.88 18.82 -1.95
C SER A 54 19.12 18.51 -2.80
N ASN A 55 18.96 18.47 -4.10
CA ASN A 55 19.97 18.12 -5.10
C ASN A 55 20.47 16.63 -5.03
N ALA A 56 19.88 15.79 -4.19
CA ALA A 56 20.14 14.35 -4.26
C ALA A 56 19.41 13.71 -5.46
N LEU A 57 19.95 12.65 -6.01
CA LEU A 57 19.26 11.85 -7.01
C LEU A 57 18.18 11.01 -6.33
N PHE A 58 16.97 11.02 -6.84
CA PHE A 58 15.86 10.29 -6.25
C PHE A 58 16.11 8.77 -6.17
N PRO A 59 16.76 8.10 -7.16
CA PRO A 59 17.18 6.70 -7.02
C PRO A 59 18.08 6.44 -5.82
N ASP A 60 19.02 7.36 -5.50
CA ASP A 60 19.88 7.24 -4.34
C ASP A 60 19.08 7.36 -3.03
N VAL A 61 18.10 8.25 -3.01
CA VAL A 61 17.17 8.40 -1.89
C VAL A 61 16.36 7.12 -1.68
N LEU A 62 15.85 6.47 -2.74
CA LEU A 62 15.18 5.18 -2.65
C LEU A 62 16.09 4.10 -2.06
N THR A 63 17.36 4.08 -2.48
CA THR A 63 18.37 3.15 -1.94
C THR A 63 18.61 3.39 -0.45
N GLN A 64 18.73 4.65 -0.02
CA GLN A 64 18.88 5.02 1.39
C GLN A 64 17.67 4.63 2.23
N LEU A 65 16.46 4.62 1.65
CA LEU A 65 15.24 4.15 2.29
C LEU A 65 15.15 2.62 2.36
N GLY A 66 16.12 1.89 1.81
CA GLY A 66 16.16 0.44 1.82
C GLY A 66 15.36 -0.24 0.70
N VAL A 67 14.97 0.53 -0.33
CA VAL A 67 14.34 -0.04 -1.54
C VAL A 67 15.37 -0.90 -2.27
N SER A 68 14.95 -2.09 -2.71
CA SER A 68 15.87 -3.01 -3.40
C SER A 68 16.41 -2.43 -4.71
N ALA A 69 17.65 -2.78 -5.05
CA ALA A 69 18.29 -2.32 -6.28
C ALA A 69 17.43 -2.63 -7.53
N GLU A 70 16.80 -3.80 -7.57
CA GLU A 70 15.90 -4.20 -8.65
C GLU A 70 14.70 -3.24 -8.79
N GLN A 71 14.06 -2.87 -7.69
CA GLN A 71 12.96 -1.92 -7.69
C GLN A 71 13.41 -0.49 -8.08
N VAL A 72 14.60 -0.08 -7.67
CA VAL A 72 15.18 1.22 -8.05
C VAL A 72 15.47 1.25 -9.55
N GLU A 73 16.08 0.22 -10.11
CA GLU A 73 16.32 0.10 -11.55
C GLU A 73 14.99 0.07 -12.34
N GLN A 74 14.01 -0.68 -11.84
CA GLN A 74 12.69 -0.72 -12.46
C GLN A 74 12.02 0.64 -12.44
N PHE A 75 12.14 1.40 -11.33
CA PHE A 75 11.66 2.77 -11.24
C PHE A 75 12.27 3.66 -12.32
N VAL A 76 13.60 3.63 -12.49
CA VAL A 76 14.31 4.44 -13.48
C VAL A 76 13.89 4.07 -14.90
N ARG A 77 13.78 2.79 -15.21
CA ARG A 77 13.30 2.32 -16.52
C ARG A 77 11.89 2.80 -16.80
N ASP A 78 10.96 2.53 -15.89
CA ASP A 78 9.54 2.83 -16.10
C ASP A 78 9.27 4.34 -16.20
N ILE A 79 9.93 5.17 -15.40
CA ILE A 79 9.77 6.63 -15.49
C ILE A 79 10.31 7.18 -16.82
N ASN A 80 11.34 6.57 -17.39
CA ASN A 80 11.91 6.97 -18.67
C ASN A 80 11.07 6.48 -19.86
N ASP A 81 10.62 5.23 -19.82
CA ASP A 81 9.95 4.58 -20.94
C ASP A 81 8.46 4.89 -20.98
N LYS A 82 7.78 4.83 -19.82
CA LYS A 82 6.33 5.01 -19.69
C LYS A 82 5.93 6.41 -19.26
N GLY A 83 6.84 7.16 -18.63
CA GLY A 83 6.56 8.46 -18.03
C GLY A 83 5.80 8.41 -16.72
N TRP A 84 5.55 7.23 -16.17
CA TRP A 84 4.94 7.04 -14.85
C TRP A 84 5.36 5.72 -14.20
N VAL A 85 5.31 5.68 -12.88
CA VAL A 85 5.63 4.51 -12.06
C VAL A 85 4.63 4.41 -10.92
N LEU A 86 4.13 3.21 -10.68
CA LEU A 86 3.39 2.86 -9.47
C LEU A 86 4.05 1.64 -8.84
N ILE A 87 4.63 1.81 -7.66
CA ILE A 87 5.10 0.71 -6.81
C ILE A 87 4.09 0.56 -5.67
N PRO A 88 3.26 -0.47 -5.68
CA PRO A 88 2.14 -0.58 -4.73
C PRO A 88 2.59 -0.93 -3.31
N LYS A 89 3.78 -1.50 -3.16
CA LYS A 89 4.33 -1.91 -1.86
C LYS A 89 5.81 -1.61 -1.78
N VAL A 90 6.16 -0.64 -0.95
CA VAL A 90 7.54 -0.26 -0.62
C VAL A 90 7.69 -0.39 0.90
N PRO A 91 8.26 -1.50 1.40
CA PRO A 91 8.55 -1.63 2.82
C PRO A 91 9.75 -0.76 3.19
N ILE A 92 9.61 0.07 4.20
CA ILE A 92 10.67 0.96 4.71
C ILE A 92 10.74 0.79 6.21
N ASN A 93 11.95 0.55 6.74
CA ASN A 93 12.18 0.48 8.17
C ASN A 93 12.51 1.88 8.70
N ILE A 94 11.71 2.37 9.64
CA ILE A 94 11.91 3.66 10.29
C ILE A 94 11.98 3.41 11.79
N ASP A 95 13.15 3.65 12.38
CA ASP A 95 13.42 3.48 13.83
C ASP A 95 13.02 2.07 14.36
N GLY A 96 13.28 1.03 13.57
CA GLY A 96 12.96 -0.35 13.93
C GLY A 96 11.51 -0.77 13.64
N ASN A 97 10.67 0.13 13.14
CA ASN A 97 9.30 -0.17 12.73
C ASN A 97 9.21 -0.26 11.21
N GLU A 98 8.73 -1.39 10.71
CA GLU A 98 8.42 -1.53 9.29
C GLU A 98 7.13 -0.78 8.95
N LYS A 99 7.24 0.17 8.05
CA LYS A 99 6.11 0.86 7.43
C LYS A 99 6.00 0.49 5.95
N ILE A 100 4.78 0.46 5.45
CA ILE A 100 4.52 0.12 4.05
C ILE A 100 3.94 1.32 3.34
N TYR A 101 4.65 1.75 2.30
CA TYR A 101 4.22 2.85 1.45
C TYR A 101 3.86 2.34 0.05
N SER A 102 3.03 3.08 -0.66
CA SER A 102 2.97 3.03 -2.13
C SER A 102 3.64 4.27 -2.70
N LEU A 103 4.42 4.10 -3.76
CA LEU A 103 5.07 5.19 -4.49
C LEU A 103 4.41 5.35 -5.84
N LEU A 104 3.87 6.55 -6.10
CA LEU A 104 3.39 6.96 -7.41
C LEU A 104 4.27 8.10 -7.90
N SER A 105 4.76 8.01 -9.14
CA SER A 105 5.56 9.07 -9.77
C SER A 105 5.13 9.25 -11.22
N THR A 106 5.12 10.50 -11.66
CA THR A 106 4.78 10.87 -13.03
C THR A 106 5.75 11.90 -13.55
N ARG A 107 6.13 11.76 -14.83
CA ARG A 107 6.90 12.75 -15.55
C ARG A 107 5.95 13.79 -16.15
N THR A 108 6.18 15.03 -15.85
CA THR A 108 5.44 16.17 -16.42
C THR A 108 6.28 16.86 -17.47
N ARG A 109 5.66 17.17 -18.60
CA ARG A 109 6.22 18.00 -19.66
C ARG A 109 5.16 19.00 -20.12
N ASN A 110 5.52 20.26 -20.11
CA ASN A 110 4.64 21.34 -20.54
C ASN A 110 5.47 22.42 -21.21
N ASP A 111 5.16 22.71 -22.47
CA ASP A 111 5.90 23.70 -23.26
C ASP A 111 5.70 25.13 -22.76
N SER A 112 4.52 25.42 -22.18
CA SER A 112 4.19 26.73 -21.62
C SER A 112 4.83 27.00 -20.26
N PHE A 113 5.19 25.94 -19.52
CA PHE A 113 5.76 25.99 -18.16
C PHE A 113 6.97 25.06 -18.07
N SER A 114 7.96 25.27 -18.92
CA SER A 114 9.14 24.41 -19.01
C SER A 114 9.92 24.28 -17.70
N TYR A 115 9.82 25.25 -16.78
CA TYR A 115 10.41 25.19 -15.44
C TYR A 115 9.72 24.17 -14.52
N LEU A 116 8.53 23.65 -14.87
CA LEU A 116 7.83 22.57 -14.17
C LEU A 116 8.09 21.19 -14.82
N ASN A 117 8.92 21.16 -15.87
CA ASN A 117 9.29 19.90 -16.49
C ASN A 117 10.16 19.09 -15.52
N GLY A 118 9.79 17.85 -15.32
CA GLY A 118 10.47 16.99 -14.37
C GLY A 118 9.62 15.80 -13.95
N VAL A 119 9.93 15.26 -12.79
CA VAL A 119 9.22 14.14 -12.20
C VAL A 119 8.64 14.58 -10.86
N GLN A 120 7.35 14.43 -10.73
CA GLN A 120 6.66 14.58 -9.45
C GLN A 120 6.21 13.23 -8.93
N GLY A 121 6.25 13.05 -7.63
CA GLY A 121 5.77 11.81 -7.03
C GLY A 121 5.39 11.97 -5.58
N GLN A 122 4.78 10.92 -5.05
CA GLN A 122 4.31 10.90 -3.69
C GLN A 122 4.36 9.49 -3.11
N PHE A 123 4.71 9.42 -1.83
CA PHE A 123 4.53 8.24 -1.01
C PHE A 123 3.24 8.37 -0.22
N VAL A 124 2.43 7.33 -0.26
CA VAL A 124 1.21 7.20 0.52
C VAL A 124 1.45 6.12 1.57
N ASP A 125 1.25 6.43 2.85
CA ASP A 125 1.34 5.44 3.93
C ASP A 125 0.16 4.45 3.79
N ARG A 126 0.49 3.18 3.64
CA ARG A 126 -0.42 2.04 3.49
C ARG A 126 -0.27 1.02 4.62
N THR A 127 0.46 1.37 5.66
CA THR A 127 0.82 0.45 6.75
C THR A 127 -0.42 -0.19 7.37
N GLU A 128 -1.42 0.62 7.71
CA GLU A 128 -2.67 0.13 8.30
C GLU A 128 -3.48 -0.74 7.33
N GLU A 129 -3.59 -0.32 6.07
CA GLU A 129 -4.29 -1.08 5.03
C GLU A 129 -3.67 -2.47 4.83
N TRP A 130 -2.33 -2.55 4.79
CA TRP A 130 -1.63 -3.82 4.67
C TRP A 130 -1.72 -4.69 5.93
N ALA A 131 -1.75 -4.09 7.12
CA ALA A 131 -1.96 -4.80 8.37
C ALA A 131 -3.37 -5.44 8.41
N LEU A 132 -4.41 -4.67 8.10
CA LEU A 132 -5.79 -5.17 8.02
C LEU A 132 -5.96 -6.25 6.94
N ARG A 133 -5.29 -6.10 5.82
CA ARG A 133 -5.31 -7.11 4.76
C ARG A 133 -4.70 -8.43 5.22
N ARG A 134 -3.55 -8.38 5.90
CA ARG A 134 -2.90 -9.57 6.47
C ARG A 134 -3.80 -10.25 7.49
N GLU A 135 -4.36 -9.50 8.44
CA GLU A 135 -5.28 -10.03 9.44
C GLU A 135 -6.48 -10.73 8.80
N ARG A 136 -7.05 -10.10 7.78
CA ARG A 136 -8.15 -10.70 7.01
C ARG A 136 -7.75 -12.00 6.33
N GLU A 137 -6.58 -12.06 5.72
CA GLU A 137 -6.05 -13.27 5.07
C GLU A 137 -5.84 -14.39 6.10
N GLU A 138 -5.25 -14.10 7.26
CA GLU A 138 -5.07 -15.05 8.37
C GLU A 138 -6.41 -15.60 8.90
N LEU A 139 -7.40 -14.72 9.10
CA LEU A 139 -8.75 -15.13 9.52
C LEU A 139 -9.45 -16.00 8.48
N MET A 140 -9.27 -15.71 7.20
CA MET A 140 -9.81 -16.53 6.12
C MET A 140 -9.20 -17.94 6.11
N GLU A 141 -7.87 -18.05 6.25
CA GLU A 141 -7.18 -19.33 6.34
C GLU A 141 -7.62 -20.13 7.59
N GLN A 142 -7.76 -19.45 8.72
CA GLN A 142 -8.28 -20.10 9.93
C GLN A 142 -9.69 -20.64 9.71
N LYS A 143 -10.58 -19.84 9.10
CA LYS A 143 -11.94 -20.25 8.81
C LYS A 143 -12.02 -21.48 7.88
N ILE A 144 -11.11 -21.57 6.92
CA ILE A 144 -11.00 -22.75 6.05
C ILE A 144 -10.60 -23.97 6.86
N ARG A 145 -9.55 -23.88 7.70
CA ARG A 145 -9.10 -24.98 8.57
C ARG A 145 -10.20 -25.45 9.55
N ASP A 146 -10.92 -24.50 10.16
CA ASP A 146 -12.01 -24.80 11.08
C ASP A 146 -13.15 -25.53 10.37
N ARG A 147 -13.48 -25.12 9.14
CA ARG A 147 -14.51 -25.78 8.32
C ARG A 147 -14.12 -27.22 7.99
N GLU A 148 -12.90 -27.45 7.56
CA GLU A 148 -12.37 -28.78 7.25
C GLU A 148 -12.43 -29.69 8.49
N LEU A 149 -12.05 -29.17 9.66
CA LEU A 149 -12.12 -29.90 10.92
C LEU A 149 -13.56 -30.25 11.32
N ILE A 150 -14.50 -29.32 11.16
CA ILE A 150 -15.92 -29.56 11.44
C ILE A 150 -16.45 -30.64 10.50
N GLU A 151 -16.12 -30.59 9.22
CA GLU A 151 -16.55 -31.58 8.24
C GLU A 151 -16.00 -32.98 8.56
N GLU A 152 -14.72 -33.09 8.93
CA GLU A 152 -14.12 -34.34 9.38
C GLU A 152 -14.83 -34.90 10.64
N LYS A 153 -15.08 -34.04 11.63
CA LYS A 153 -15.77 -34.45 12.87
C LYS A 153 -17.22 -34.87 12.62
N THR A 154 -17.91 -34.20 11.72
CA THR A 154 -19.27 -34.56 11.32
C THR A 154 -19.30 -35.97 10.71
N VAL A 155 -18.39 -36.28 9.79
CA VAL A 155 -18.30 -37.63 9.19
C VAL A 155 -17.95 -38.67 10.25
N GLN A 156 -17.04 -38.38 11.20
CA GLN A 156 -16.71 -39.29 12.29
C GLN A 156 -17.95 -39.58 13.17
N LEU A 157 -18.74 -38.56 13.51
CA LEU A 157 -19.94 -38.70 14.32
C LEU A 157 -21.04 -39.51 13.58
N GLU A 158 -21.26 -39.28 12.30
CA GLU A 158 -22.19 -40.02 11.47
C GLU A 158 -21.80 -41.50 11.41
N ASN A 159 -20.51 -41.79 11.20
CA ASN A 159 -20.02 -43.16 11.22
C ASN A 159 -20.20 -43.83 12.59
N LEU A 160 -19.97 -43.12 13.69
CA LEU A 160 -20.20 -43.62 15.02
C LEU A 160 -21.67 -43.89 15.28
N ALA A 161 -22.57 -42.96 14.93
CA ALA A 161 -24.00 -43.12 15.04
C ALA A 161 -24.50 -44.34 14.25
N THR A 162 -23.99 -44.52 13.02
CA THR A 162 -24.33 -45.68 12.18
C THR A 162 -23.88 -47.00 12.81
N ARG A 163 -22.69 -47.05 13.44
CA ARG A 163 -22.22 -48.23 14.17
C ARG A 163 -23.06 -48.51 15.39
N LEU A 164 -23.39 -47.49 16.17
CA LEU A 164 -24.21 -47.63 17.38
C LEU A 164 -25.62 -48.15 16.99
N ALA A 165 -26.20 -47.68 15.93
CA ALA A 165 -27.53 -48.17 15.45
C ALA A 165 -27.56 -49.66 15.15
N LYS A 166 -26.44 -50.30 14.81
CA LYS A 166 -26.35 -51.73 14.59
C LYS A 166 -26.33 -52.59 15.88
N TYR A 167 -25.89 -51.99 16.99
CA TYR A 167 -25.73 -52.71 18.24
C TYR A 167 -26.80 -52.40 19.30
N LEU A 168 -27.55 -51.28 19.10
CA LEU A 168 -28.62 -50.88 20.00
C LEU A 168 -29.96 -51.40 19.46
N SER A 169 -30.84 -51.79 20.37
CA SER A 169 -32.21 -52.09 19.96
C SER A 169 -32.87 -50.82 19.39
N PRO A 170 -33.81 -50.95 18.41
CA PRO A 170 -34.48 -49.79 17.81
C PRO A 170 -35.10 -48.83 18.83
N GLN A 171 -35.62 -49.34 19.92
CA GLN A 171 -36.23 -48.54 20.99
C GLN A 171 -35.22 -47.69 21.77
N ILE A 172 -34.03 -48.23 22.05
CA ILE A 172 -32.97 -47.50 22.73
C ILE A 172 -32.35 -46.46 21.79
N TYR A 173 -32.17 -46.79 20.51
CA TYR A 173 -31.64 -45.86 19.53
C TYR A 173 -32.55 -44.64 19.35
N GLN A 174 -33.85 -44.87 19.21
CA GLN A 174 -34.84 -43.79 19.11
C GLN A 174 -34.86 -42.91 20.38
N SER A 175 -34.75 -43.50 21.59
CA SER A 175 -34.73 -42.74 22.83
C SER A 175 -33.49 -41.81 22.97
N ILE A 176 -32.39 -42.14 22.32
CA ILE A 176 -31.13 -41.36 22.42
C ILE A 176 -31.02 -40.30 21.35
N PHE A 177 -31.54 -40.61 20.13
CA PHE A 177 -31.30 -39.80 18.91
C PHE A 177 -32.54 -39.15 18.29
N SER A 178 -33.79 -39.45 18.81
CA SER A 178 -34.95 -38.67 18.43
C SER A 178 -35.09 -37.48 19.37
N ASP A 179 -34.81 -36.32 18.88
CA ASP A 179 -35.23 -35.08 19.51
C ASP A 179 -36.75 -35.01 19.49
N GLU A 180 -37.37 -34.93 20.69
CA GLU A 180 -38.74 -34.47 20.81
C GLU A 180 -38.85 -32.97 20.62
#